data_4d2477bd8e71821c5e05fef16994ee31
#
_entry.id   4d2477bd8e71821c5e05fef16994ee31
#
_cell.length_a   1.000
_cell.length_b   1.000
_cell.length_c   1.000
_cell.angle_alpha   90.00
_cell.angle_beta   90.00
_cell.angle_gamma   90.00
#
_symmetry.space_group_name_H-M   'P 1'
#
loop_
_entity.id
_entity.type
_entity.pdbx_description
1 polymer ?
#
loop_
_entity_poly.entity_id
_entity_poly.type
_entity_poly.pdbx_seq_one_letter_code
_entity_poly.pdbx_strand_id
1 'polypeptide(L)'
;PPRYAYLLQSGRVEVVLEDGTVVSTLEAGAIFGEMALIEDSPRSAGVRAIEATNCILITRQEFERRLEKSDPFVRSMLKILAQRLRITNEN
;
A
#
# COMPACT_ATOMS: atom_id res chain seq x y z
N PRO A 1 -0.12 -11.61 11.64
CA PRO A 1 -0.60 -10.27 11.92
C PRO A 1 -1.50 -9.75 10.82
N PRO A 2 -2.49 -8.91 11.17
CA PRO A 2 -3.36 -8.34 10.16
C PRO A 2 -2.55 -7.49 9.18
N ARG A 3 -2.99 -7.52 7.93
CA ARG A 3 -2.31 -6.81 6.86
C ARG A 3 -3.24 -5.76 6.29
N TYR A 4 -2.76 -4.53 6.29
CA TYR A 4 -3.53 -3.39 5.84
C TYR A 4 -2.74 -2.61 4.81
N ALA A 5 -3.44 -2.02 3.87
CA ALA A 5 -2.93 -0.87 3.15
C ALA A 5 -3.36 0.39 3.91
N TYR A 6 -2.69 1.48 3.65
CA TYR A 6 -2.94 2.74 4.34
C TYR A 6 -3.09 3.86 3.32
N LEU A 7 -4.15 4.64 3.45
CA LEU A 7 -4.32 5.86 2.68
C LEU A 7 -3.97 7.03 3.60
N LEU A 8 -2.90 7.75 3.26
CA LEU A 8 -2.42 8.87 4.06
C LEU A 8 -3.33 10.07 3.85
N GLN A 9 -3.99 10.52 4.92
CA GLN A 9 -4.90 11.66 4.85
C GLN A 9 -4.22 12.97 5.23
N SER A 10 -3.36 12.93 6.23
CA SER A 10 -2.62 14.11 6.66
C SER A 10 -1.32 13.67 7.31
N GLY A 11 -0.35 14.55 7.33
CA GLY A 11 0.96 14.27 7.91
C GLY A 11 1.95 13.81 6.86
N ARG A 12 3.03 13.19 7.34
CA ARG A 12 4.13 12.77 6.48
C ARG A 12 4.80 11.55 7.07
N VAL A 13 5.12 10.59 6.21
CA VAL A 13 5.80 9.35 6.63
C VAL A 13 7.02 9.09 5.75
N GLU A 14 7.98 8.35 6.30
CA GLU A 14 9.15 7.88 5.57
C GLU A 14 9.07 6.37 5.39
N VAL A 15 9.45 5.90 4.21
CA VAL A 15 9.63 4.46 3.95
C VAL A 15 11.08 4.15 4.26
N VAL A 16 11.33 3.20 5.17
CA VAL A 16 12.64 2.95 5.77
C VAL A 16 12.99 1.48 5.63
N LEU A 17 14.20 1.19 5.18
CA LEU A 17 14.73 -0.16 5.14
C LEU A 17 15.22 -0.58 6.52
N GLU A 18 15.52 -1.89 6.69
CA GLU A 18 15.99 -2.42 7.97
C GLU A 18 17.25 -1.74 8.48
N ASP A 19 18.12 -1.31 7.59
CA ASP A 19 19.37 -0.64 7.95
C ASP A 19 19.20 0.84 8.29
N GLY A 20 17.95 1.33 8.24
CA GLY A 20 17.65 2.73 8.52
C GLY A 20 17.66 3.65 7.32
N THR A 21 17.95 3.13 6.14
CA THR A 21 17.95 3.93 4.91
C THR A 21 16.55 4.41 4.57
N VAL A 22 16.38 5.71 4.40
CA VAL A 22 15.11 6.29 3.94
C VAL A 22 15.07 6.21 2.42
N VAL A 23 14.10 5.47 1.88
CA VAL A 23 13.99 5.30 0.43
C VAL A 23 12.97 6.24 -0.20
N SER A 24 12.02 6.73 0.57
CA SER A 24 11.08 7.75 0.07
C SER A 24 10.34 8.41 1.20
N THR A 25 9.73 9.55 0.89
CA THR A 25 8.85 10.28 1.81
C THR A 25 7.49 10.40 1.14
N LEU A 26 6.43 10.12 1.90
CA LEU A 26 5.07 10.12 1.40
C LEU A 26 4.25 11.20 2.09
N GLU A 27 3.36 11.82 1.33
CA GLU A 27 2.49 12.89 1.80
C GLU A 27 1.03 12.54 1.58
N ALA A 28 0.13 13.43 2.01
CA ALA A 28 -1.31 13.22 1.89
C ALA A 28 -1.70 12.82 0.47
N GLY A 29 -2.58 11.84 0.35
CA GLY A 29 -3.01 11.26 -0.91
C GLY A 29 -2.25 9.99 -1.30
N ALA A 30 -1.13 9.70 -0.63
CA ALA A 30 -0.35 8.50 -0.94
C ALA A 30 -0.98 7.26 -0.31
N ILE A 31 -0.81 6.13 -0.99
CA ILE A 31 -1.17 4.81 -0.46
C ILE A 31 0.10 4.03 -0.24
N PHE A 32 0.22 3.36 0.91
CA PHE A 32 1.35 2.49 1.17
C PHE A 32 0.89 1.19 1.81
N GLY A 33 1.77 0.17 1.76
CA GLY A 33 1.42 -1.16 2.24
C GLY A 33 0.46 -1.89 1.31
N GLU A 34 0.32 -1.41 0.07
CA GLU A 34 -0.66 -1.91 -0.91
C GLU A 34 -0.43 -3.36 -1.30
N MET A 35 0.80 -3.86 -1.19
CA MET A 35 1.07 -5.26 -1.51
C MET A 35 0.38 -6.22 -0.54
N ALA A 36 0.04 -5.75 0.66
CA ALA A 36 -0.71 -6.54 1.61
C ALA A 36 -2.11 -6.89 1.11
N LEU A 37 -2.62 -6.17 0.11
CA LEU A 37 -3.94 -6.40 -0.46
C LEU A 37 -3.94 -7.50 -1.52
N ILE A 38 -2.79 -7.85 -2.07
CA ILE A 38 -2.71 -8.76 -3.21
C ILE A 38 -1.78 -9.96 -2.98
N GLU A 39 -0.95 -9.93 -1.95
CA GLU A 39 -0.09 -11.09 -1.64
C GLU A 39 0.20 -11.15 -0.15
N ASP A 40 0.71 -12.29 0.30
CA ASP A 40 0.97 -12.56 1.70
C ASP A 40 2.46 -12.48 2.07
N SER A 41 3.27 -11.89 1.21
CA SER A 41 4.70 -11.73 1.47
C SER A 41 4.96 -10.80 2.65
N PRO A 42 6.01 -11.05 3.43
CA PRO A 42 6.43 -10.10 4.45
C PRO A 42 6.83 -8.78 3.82
N ARG A 43 6.69 -7.70 4.58
CA ARG A 43 7.10 -6.39 4.11
C ARG A 43 8.62 -6.30 4.08
N SER A 44 9.15 -5.71 3.00
CA SER A 44 10.60 -5.49 2.87
C SER A 44 11.04 -4.17 3.48
N ALA A 45 10.10 -3.30 3.84
CA ALA A 45 10.42 -2.00 4.41
C ALA A 45 9.39 -1.63 5.47
N GLY A 46 9.80 -0.78 6.40
CA GLY A 46 8.91 -0.20 7.40
C GLY A 46 8.47 1.19 6.99
N VAL A 47 7.48 1.71 7.72
CA VAL A 47 7.00 3.07 7.51
C VAL A 47 7.01 3.77 8.86
N ARG A 48 7.57 4.98 8.89
CA ARG A 48 7.73 5.76 10.12
C ARG A 48 7.12 7.15 9.92
N ALA A 49 6.23 7.53 10.84
CA ALA A 49 5.68 8.88 10.84
C ALA A 49 6.74 9.88 11.30
N ILE A 50 6.92 10.94 10.54
CA ILE A 50 7.87 12.00 10.87
C ILE A 50 7.17 13.25 11.38
N GLU A 51 5.85 13.24 11.40
CA GLU A 51 5.01 14.25 12.05
C GLU A 51 3.68 13.60 12.39
N ALA A 52 2.78 14.32 13.05
CA ALA A 52 1.46 13.78 13.38
C ALA A 52 0.75 13.38 12.08
N THR A 53 0.27 12.14 12.03
CA THR A 53 -0.19 11.52 10.79
C THR A 53 -1.51 10.81 11.02
N ASN A 54 -2.44 10.99 10.08
CA ASN A 54 -3.71 10.28 10.06
C ASN A 54 -3.84 9.47 8.78
N CYS A 55 -4.19 8.20 8.92
CA CYS A 55 -4.36 7.27 7.81
C CYS A 55 -5.70 6.57 7.88
N ILE A 56 -6.24 6.21 6.73
CA ILE A 56 -7.35 5.28 6.63
C ILE A 56 -6.75 3.89 6.42
N LEU A 57 -7.18 2.92 7.23
CA LEU A 57 -6.77 1.53 7.08
C LEU A 57 -7.68 0.84 6.06
N ILE A 58 -7.07 0.09 5.15
CA ILE A 58 -7.81 -0.65 4.13
C ILE A 58 -7.46 -2.12 4.27
N THR A 59 -8.45 -2.95 4.64
CA THR A 59 -8.26 -4.40 4.71
C THR A 59 -8.37 -4.99 3.32
N ARG A 60 -7.85 -6.21 3.15
CA ARG A 60 -8.00 -6.95 1.88
C ARG A 60 -9.48 -7.13 1.55
N GLN A 61 -10.30 -7.48 2.55
CA GLN A 61 -11.72 -7.69 2.36
C GLN A 61 -12.43 -6.43 1.85
N GLU A 62 -12.12 -5.29 2.46
CA GLU A 62 -12.69 -4.01 2.03
C GLU A 62 -12.23 -3.64 0.61
N PHE A 63 -10.98 -3.89 0.31
CA PHE A 63 -10.45 -3.66 -1.03
C PHE A 63 -11.19 -4.51 -2.07
N GLU A 64 -11.34 -5.80 -1.79
CA GLU A 64 -12.03 -6.71 -2.71
C GLU A 64 -13.48 -6.31 -2.91
N ARG A 65 -14.15 -5.89 -1.83
CA ARG A 65 -15.54 -5.44 -1.91
C ARG A 65 -15.67 -4.21 -2.80
N ARG A 66 -14.78 -3.25 -2.65
CA ARG A 66 -14.79 -2.05 -3.47
C ARG A 66 -14.43 -2.36 -4.93
N LEU A 67 -13.53 -3.31 -5.12
CA LEU A 67 -13.13 -3.73 -6.45
C LEU A 67 -14.29 -4.37 -7.21
N GLU A 68 -15.07 -5.21 -6.54
CA GLU A 68 -16.24 -5.85 -7.16
C GLU A 68 -17.30 -4.84 -7.59
N LYS A 69 -17.41 -3.72 -6.88
CA LYS A 69 -18.37 -2.66 -7.19
C LYS A 69 -17.86 -1.69 -8.23
N SER A 70 -16.59 -1.81 -8.64
CA SER A 70 -16.02 -0.90 -9.61
C SER A 70 -16.41 -1.29 -11.04
N ASP A 71 -16.21 -0.36 -11.97
CA ASP A 71 -16.40 -0.62 -13.39
C ASP A 71 -15.52 -1.80 -13.81
N PRO A 72 -16.04 -2.75 -14.64
CA PRO A 72 -15.26 -3.90 -15.08
C PRO A 72 -13.93 -3.55 -15.76
N PHE A 73 -13.89 -2.45 -16.52
CA PHE A 73 -12.66 -2.00 -17.14
C PHE A 73 -11.64 -1.58 -16.07
N VAL A 74 -12.06 -0.77 -15.13
CA VAL A 74 -11.21 -0.32 -14.01
C VAL A 74 -10.71 -1.51 -13.21
N ARG A 75 -11.60 -2.47 -12.91
CA ARG A 75 -11.24 -3.67 -12.17
C ARG A 75 -10.17 -4.49 -12.89
N SER A 76 -10.32 -4.67 -14.20
CA SER A 76 -9.34 -5.38 -15.00
C SER A 76 -8.00 -4.67 -15.04
N MET A 77 -8.01 -3.35 -15.16
CA MET A 77 -6.79 -2.56 -15.15
C MET A 77 -6.06 -2.66 -13.83
N LEU A 78 -6.79 -2.62 -12.72
CA LEU A 78 -6.19 -2.77 -11.39
C LEU A 78 -5.54 -4.12 -11.21
N LYS A 79 -6.16 -5.19 -11.70
CA LYS A 79 -5.58 -6.54 -11.63
C LYS A 79 -4.29 -6.64 -12.42
N ILE A 80 -4.27 -6.06 -13.61
CA ILE A 80 -3.08 -6.07 -14.47
C ILE A 80 -1.95 -5.29 -13.80
N LEU A 81 -2.24 -4.12 -13.27
CA LEU A 81 -1.23 -3.29 -12.59
C LEU A 81 -0.69 -3.97 -11.35
N ALA A 82 -1.56 -4.64 -10.58
CA ALA A 82 -1.13 -5.39 -9.40
C ALA A 82 -0.18 -6.52 -9.76
N GLN A 83 -0.46 -7.24 -10.86
CA GLN A 83 0.42 -8.31 -11.33
C GLN A 83 1.77 -7.76 -11.76
N ARG A 84 1.79 -6.63 -12.45
CA ARG A 84 3.05 -6.01 -12.88
C ARG A 84 3.88 -5.56 -11.69
N LEU A 85 3.24 -4.99 -10.67
CA LEU A 85 3.90 -4.60 -9.44
C LEU A 85 4.52 -5.80 -8.74
N ARG A 86 3.80 -6.91 -8.67
CA ARG A 86 4.30 -8.14 -8.05
C ARG A 86 5.53 -8.64 -8.76
N ILE A 87 5.50 -8.71 -10.09
CA ILE A 87 6.64 -9.17 -10.88
C ILE A 87 7.85 -8.27 -10.63
N THR A 88 7.64 -6.96 -10.61
CA THR A 88 8.73 -6.00 -10.35
C THR A 88 9.33 -6.22 -8.97
N ASN A 89 8.49 -6.46 -7.97
CA ASN A 89 8.96 -6.63 -6.59
C ASN A 89 9.60 -7.97 -6.31
N GLU A 90 9.35 -8.97 -7.13
CA GLU A 90 9.96 -10.30 -7.00
C GLU A 90 11.38 -10.35 -7.56
N ASN A 91 11.79 -9.35 -8.29
CA ASN A 91 13.13 -9.26 -8.83
C ASN A 91 14.06 -8.50 -7.87
#